data_f444c8e9956cbbb1a8de469ee195bd53
#
_entry.id   f444c8e9956cbbb1a8de469ee195bd53
#
_cell.length_a   1.000
_cell.length_b   1.000
_cell.length_c   1.000
_cell.angle_alpha   90.00
_cell.angle_beta   90.00
_cell.angle_gamma   90.00
#
_symmetry.space_group_name_H-M   'P 1'
#
loop_
_entity.id
_entity.type
_entity.pdbx_description
1 polymer ?
#
loop_
_entity_poly.entity_id
_entity_poly.type
_entity_poly.pdbx_seq_one_letter_code
_entity_poly.pdbx_strand_id
1 'polypeptide(L)'
;LLDQIASGDMVRGITIACGGFYGPQGRRIRMEIQDPGQNAKVEAFRYRTDDKGKVREMKVCNFEMESSALAGLASILGHRAMTCCMVIANRHAQEMNTSYKNTIDNLISLVLERI
;
A
#
# COMPACT_ATOMS: atom_id res chain seq x y z
N LEU A 1 14.91 2.64 6.50
CA LEU A 1 13.63 2.41 7.15
C LEU A 1 12.95 1.14 6.60
N LEU A 2 12.73 1.04 5.28
CA LEU A 2 12.10 -0.15 4.68
C LEU A 2 12.86 -1.45 4.99
N ASP A 3 14.18 -1.46 4.84
CA ASP A 3 15.00 -2.66 5.10
C ASP A 3 15.11 -2.98 6.60
N GLN A 4 14.86 -2.01 7.46
CA GLN A 4 14.86 -2.17 8.91
C GLN A 4 13.56 -2.84 9.40
N ILE A 5 12.42 -2.43 8.85
CA ILE A 5 11.10 -2.83 9.32
C ILE A 5 10.61 -4.10 8.62
N ALA A 6 10.81 -4.23 7.30
CA ALA A 6 10.27 -5.33 6.54
C ALA A 6 10.90 -6.68 6.92
N SER A 7 10.06 -7.64 7.25
CA SER A 7 10.43 -9.05 7.50
C SER A 7 9.95 -9.96 6.38
N GLY A 8 10.28 -11.25 6.48
CA GLY A 8 9.85 -12.28 5.53
C GLY A 8 8.34 -12.39 5.33
N ASP A 9 7.56 -11.97 6.33
CA ASP A 9 6.10 -12.01 6.31
C ASP A 9 5.47 -10.77 5.67
N MET A 10 6.27 -9.76 5.34
CA MET A 10 5.82 -8.52 4.74
C MET A 10 6.14 -8.46 3.24
N VAL A 11 5.14 -8.17 2.43
CA VAL A 11 5.32 -7.89 1.00
C VAL A 11 5.77 -6.44 0.82
N ARG A 12 6.90 -6.25 0.16
CA ARG A 12 7.39 -4.92 -0.23
C ARG A 12 6.76 -4.51 -1.55
N GLY A 13 6.25 -3.30 -1.61
CA GLY A 13 5.62 -2.80 -2.84
C GLY A 13 5.23 -1.34 -2.75
N ILE A 14 4.40 -0.95 -3.70
CA ILE A 14 3.88 0.40 -3.82
C ILE A 14 2.46 0.41 -3.27
N THR A 15 2.18 1.40 -2.44
CA THR A 15 0.83 1.73 -1.98
C THR A 15 0.29 2.89 -2.81
N ILE A 16 -0.95 2.79 -3.26
CA ILE A 16 -1.65 3.90 -3.91
C ILE A 16 -2.59 4.54 -2.89
N ALA A 17 -2.30 5.80 -2.55
CA ALA A 17 -3.21 6.61 -1.76
C ALA A 17 -4.31 7.20 -2.66
N CYS A 18 -5.56 6.86 -2.37
CA CYS A 18 -6.71 7.30 -3.15
C CYS A 18 -7.56 8.28 -2.35
N GLY A 19 -8.03 9.34 -2.99
CA GLY A 19 -8.97 10.31 -2.40
C GLY A 19 -10.41 9.80 -2.21
N GLY A 20 -10.66 8.51 -2.39
CA GLY A 20 -11.97 7.89 -2.21
C GLY A 20 -11.94 6.38 -2.29
N PHE A 21 -12.91 5.76 -1.61
CA PHE A 21 -12.96 4.30 -1.42
C PHE A 21 -13.52 3.54 -2.63
N TYR A 22 -14.30 4.19 -3.48
CA TYR A 22 -14.99 3.52 -4.59
C TYR A 22 -14.36 3.81 -5.95
N GLY A 23 -14.82 4.83 -6.65
CA GLY A 23 -14.35 5.18 -7.99
C GLY A 23 -12.85 5.35 -8.11
N PRO A 24 -12.18 6.12 -7.21
CA PRO A 24 -10.72 6.28 -7.23
C PRO A 24 -9.94 4.98 -7.07
N GLN A 25 -10.55 3.95 -6.51
CA GLN A 25 -9.99 2.60 -6.41
C GLN A 25 -10.54 1.65 -7.48
N GLY A 26 -11.07 2.17 -8.59
CA GLY A 26 -11.59 1.39 -9.70
C GLY A 26 -12.86 0.57 -9.38
N ARG A 27 -13.67 1.02 -8.41
CA ARG A 27 -14.90 0.32 -8.00
C ARG A 27 -16.12 1.02 -8.58
N ARG A 28 -16.79 0.36 -9.51
CA ARG A 28 -18.10 0.77 -10.01
C ARG A 28 -19.18 0.39 -9.01
N ILE A 29 -20.07 1.33 -8.70
CA ILE A 29 -21.28 1.06 -7.90
C ILE A 29 -22.51 1.41 -8.72
N ARG A 30 -22.88 2.72 -8.82
CA ARG A 30 -24.04 3.20 -9.56
C ARG A 30 -23.66 3.91 -10.85
N MET A 31 -22.52 4.59 -10.83
CA MET A 31 -22.03 5.35 -11.98
C MET A 31 -20.84 4.64 -12.60
N GLU A 32 -20.64 4.85 -13.89
CA GLU A 32 -19.44 4.41 -14.56
C GLU A 32 -18.21 5.11 -13.96
N ILE A 33 -17.11 4.37 -13.87
CA ILE A 33 -15.82 4.96 -13.49
C ILE A 33 -15.18 5.60 -14.71
N GLN A 34 -14.40 6.63 -14.48
CA GLN A 34 -13.77 7.40 -15.56
C GLN A 34 -12.85 6.52 -16.43
N ASP A 35 -12.15 5.59 -15.84
CA ASP A 35 -11.27 4.64 -16.53
C ASP A 35 -11.61 3.18 -16.12
N PRO A 36 -12.43 2.48 -16.89
CA PRO A 36 -12.76 1.08 -16.63
C PRO A 36 -11.55 0.14 -16.61
N GLY A 37 -10.46 0.53 -17.27
CA GLY A 37 -9.20 -0.23 -17.32
C GLY A 37 -8.23 0.09 -16.17
N GLN A 38 -8.57 0.98 -15.24
CA GLN A 38 -7.68 1.44 -14.17
C GLN A 38 -7.02 0.29 -13.40
N ASN A 39 -7.79 -0.68 -12.94
CA ASN A 39 -7.27 -1.78 -12.14
C ASN A 39 -6.29 -2.67 -12.93
N ALA A 40 -6.56 -2.92 -14.20
CA ALA A 40 -5.63 -3.66 -15.06
C ALA A 40 -4.32 -2.90 -15.28
N LYS A 41 -4.37 -1.57 -15.43
CA LYS A 41 -3.18 -0.72 -15.54
C LYS A 41 -2.37 -0.74 -14.24
N VAL A 42 -3.04 -0.66 -13.10
CA VAL A 42 -2.41 -0.73 -11.76
C VAL A 42 -1.74 -2.10 -11.56
N GLU A 43 -2.40 -3.18 -11.93
CA GLU A 43 -1.85 -4.54 -11.84
C GLU A 43 -0.62 -4.74 -12.72
N ALA A 44 -0.63 -4.15 -13.92
CA ALA A 44 0.49 -4.22 -14.86
C ALA A 44 1.65 -3.29 -14.48
N PHE A 45 1.42 -2.29 -13.63
CA PHE A 45 2.44 -1.29 -13.29
C PHE A 45 3.62 -1.92 -12.56
N ARG A 46 4.84 -1.56 -12.99
CA ARG A 46 6.10 -1.94 -12.34
C ARG A 46 6.98 -0.71 -12.18
N TYR A 47 7.55 -0.56 -11.02
CA TYR A 47 8.55 0.45 -10.72
C TYR A 47 9.90 -0.23 -10.50
N ARG A 48 10.90 0.22 -11.24
CA ARG A 48 12.27 -0.26 -11.08
C ARG A 48 13.12 0.84 -10.48
N THR A 49 13.86 0.51 -9.46
CA THR A 49 14.87 1.37 -8.86
C THR A 49 16.20 0.66 -8.83
N ASP A 50 17.26 1.42 -9.10
CA ASP A 50 18.64 0.98 -8.90
C ASP A 50 19.18 1.68 -7.65
N ASP A 51 19.37 0.93 -6.59
CA ASP A 51 19.99 1.41 -5.37
C ASP A 51 21.36 0.74 -5.22
N LYS A 52 22.42 1.50 -5.57
CA LYS A 52 23.83 1.08 -5.50
C LYS A 52 24.12 -0.23 -6.26
N GLY A 53 23.60 -0.34 -7.48
CA GLY A 53 23.76 -1.52 -8.33
C GLY A 53 22.84 -2.69 -7.98
N LYS A 54 21.92 -2.50 -7.04
CA LYS A 54 20.88 -3.47 -6.71
C LYS A 54 19.56 -3.07 -7.34
N VAL A 55 19.25 -3.66 -8.47
CA VAL A 55 17.96 -3.44 -9.14
C VAL A 55 16.85 -4.09 -8.32
N ARG A 56 15.87 -3.28 -7.94
CA ARG A 56 14.64 -3.76 -7.28
C ARG A 56 13.46 -3.43 -8.18
N GLU A 57 12.61 -4.41 -8.40
CA GLU A 57 11.33 -4.20 -9.06
C GLU A 57 10.21 -4.29 -8.01
N MET A 58 9.32 -3.30 -8.02
CA MET A 58 8.18 -3.22 -7.13
C MET A 58 6.90 -3.13 -7.93
N LYS A 59 5.86 -3.80 -7.46
CA LYS A 59 4.49 -3.71 -7.97
C LYS A 59 3.59 -2.98 -6.99
N VAL A 60 2.43 -2.55 -7.45
CA VAL A 60 1.38 -2.06 -6.56
C VAL A 60 0.82 -3.23 -5.76
N CYS A 61 0.77 -3.09 -4.45
CA CYS A 61 0.34 -4.12 -3.51
C CYS A 61 -1.01 -3.83 -2.87
N ASN A 62 -1.35 -2.54 -2.68
CA ASN A 62 -2.60 -2.16 -2.05
C ASN A 62 -3.03 -0.74 -2.39
N PHE A 63 -4.29 -0.46 -2.08
CA PHE A 63 -4.87 0.87 -2.00
C PHE A 63 -5.14 1.23 -0.54
N GLU A 64 -4.93 2.48 -0.19
CA GLU A 64 -5.29 3.08 1.08
C GLU A 64 -5.62 4.58 0.87
N MET A 65 -5.80 5.37 1.90
CA MET A 65 -6.34 6.71 1.75
C MET A 65 -5.58 7.80 2.52
N GLU A 66 -4.51 7.48 3.25
CA GLU A 66 -3.84 8.38 4.19
C GLU A 66 -2.37 8.64 3.87
N SER A 67 -1.67 7.70 3.23
CA SER A 67 -0.21 7.75 3.10
C SER A 67 0.32 8.94 2.30
N SER A 68 -0.45 9.47 1.35
CA SER A 68 -0.03 10.65 0.57
C SER A 68 0.09 11.90 1.45
N ALA A 69 -0.86 12.11 2.37
CA ALA A 69 -0.83 13.21 3.31
C ALA A 69 0.34 13.05 4.31
N LEU A 70 0.53 11.84 4.83
CA LEU A 70 1.63 11.53 5.74
C LEU A 70 2.98 11.77 5.08
N ALA A 71 3.18 11.28 3.85
CA ALA A 71 4.42 11.44 3.12
C ALA A 71 4.71 12.92 2.77
N GLY A 72 3.67 13.66 2.35
CA GLY A 72 3.78 15.09 2.05
C GLY A 72 4.18 15.91 3.27
N LEU A 73 3.50 15.73 4.40
CA LEU A 73 3.80 16.43 5.64
C LEU A 73 5.19 16.06 6.18
N ALA A 74 5.54 14.78 6.16
CA ALA A 74 6.87 14.34 6.58
C ALA A 74 7.97 14.98 5.73
N SER A 75 7.78 15.05 4.42
CA SER A 75 8.74 15.68 3.51
C SER A 75 8.95 17.16 3.81
N ILE A 76 7.86 17.91 4.05
CA ILE A 76 7.92 19.35 4.38
C ILE A 76 8.65 19.57 5.71
N LEU A 77 8.46 18.68 6.69
CA LEU A 77 9.05 18.77 8.02
C LEU A 77 10.45 18.14 8.10
N GLY A 78 11.01 17.66 7.02
CA GLY A 78 12.32 17.00 7.00
C GLY A 78 12.35 15.62 7.65
N HIS A 79 11.20 14.96 7.76
CA HIS A 79 11.06 13.60 8.29
C HIS A 79 10.98 12.55 7.19
N ARG A 80 11.21 11.31 7.57
CA ARG A 80 10.98 10.14 6.71
C ARG A 80 9.69 9.45 7.13
N ALA A 81 8.84 9.12 6.16
CA ALA A 81 7.62 8.37 6.40
C ALA A 81 7.59 7.08 5.57
N MET A 82 6.96 6.07 6.12
CA MET A 82 6.66 4.81 5.46
C MET A 82 5.33 4.28 5.99
N THR A 83 4.60 3.59 5.16
CA THR A 83 3.33 2.99 5.55
C THR A 83 3.47 1.47 5.61
N CYS A 84 3.00 0.88 6.70
CA CYS A 84 2.80 -0.56 6.85
C CYS A 84 1.30 -0.82 6.86
N CYS A 85 0.80 -1.55 5.88
CA CYS A 85 -0.63 -1.80 5.71
C CYS A 85 -0.97 -3.26 6.00
N MET A 86 -2.03 -3.48 6.76
CA MET A 86 -2.73 -4.74 6.81
C MET A 86 -3.72 -4.81 5.65
N VAL A 87 -3.61 -5.82 4.81
CA VAL A 87 -4.60 -6.05 3.74
C VAL A 87 -5.85 -6.68 4.35
N ILE A 88 -6.93 -5.92 4.36
CA ILE A 88 -8.22 -6.35 4.92
C ILE A 88 -9.05 -7.10 3.87
N ALA A 89 -8.98 -6.68 2.61
CA ALA A 89 -9.74 -7.29 1.54
C ALA A 89 -8.88 -7.49 0.29
N ASN A 90 -8.92 -8.69 -0.27
CA ASN A 90 -8.39 -9.01 -1.58
C ASN A 90 -9.56 -9.09 -2.57
N ARG A 91 -9.71 -8.05 -3.37
CA ARG A 91 -10.84 -7.95 -4.31
C ARG A 91 -10.77 -8.92 -5.48
N HIS A 92 -9.58 -9.28 -5.93
CA HIS A 92 -9.38 -10.28 -6.97
C HIS A 92 -9.81 -11.68 -6.51
N ALA A 93 -9.40 -12.05 -5.30
CA ALA A 93 -9.78 -13.33 -4.70
C ALA A 93 -11.18 -13.33 -4.07
N GLN A 94 -11.84 -12.15 -4.01
CA GLN A 94 -13.12 -11.97 -3.29
C GLN A 94 -13.04 -12.40 -1.82
N GLU A 95 -11.87 -12.23 -1.21
CA GLU A 95 -11.59 -12.58 0.18
C GLU A 95 -11.62 -11.35 1.07
N MET A 96 -12.12 -11.52 2.28
CA MET A 96 -12.11 -10.49 3.31
C MET A 96 -11.64 -11.09 4.64
N ASN A 97 -10.68 -10.41 5.26
CA ASN A 97 -10.24 -10.76 6.62
C ASN A 97 -11.16 -10.10 7.63
N THR A 98 -12.07 -10.87 8.21
CA THR A 98 -13.00 -10.39 9.24
C THR A 98 -12.38 -10.35 10.65
N SER A 99 -11.24 -11.00 10.84
CA SER A 99 -10.52 -11.09 12.12
C SER A 99 -9.27 -10.21 12.18
N TYR A 100 -9.25 -9.12 11.43
CA TYR A 100 -8.07 -8.27 11.23
C TYR A 100 -7.59 -7.53 12.48
N LYS A 101 -8.42 -7.36 13.51
CA LYS A 101 -8.07 -6.57 14.72
C LYS A 101 -6.84 -7.11 15.44
N ASN A 102 -6.81 -8.38 15.76
CA ASN A 102 -5.65 -9.01 16.41
C ASN A 102 -4.39 -8.95 15.56
N THR A 103 -4.56 -9.02 14.24
CA THR A 103 -3.44 -8.95 13.29
C THR A 103 -2.87 -7.53 13.20
N ILE A 104 -3.70 -6.49 13.36
CA ILE A 104 -3.23 -5.10 13.45
C ILE A 104 -2.38 -4.89 14.70
N ASP A 105 -2.81 -5.38 15.86
CA ASP A 105 -2.06 -5.26 17.10
C ASP A 105 -0.68 -5.94 16.99
N ASN A 106 -0.64 -7.11 16.35
CA ASN A 106 0.62 -7.81 16.07
C ASN A 106 1.50 -6.99 15.10
N LEU A 107 0.94 -6.38 14.06
CA LEU A 107 1.68 -5.54 13.12
C LEU A 107 2.28 -4.32 13.83
N ILE A 108 1.50 -3.66 14.69
CA ILE A 108 1.96 -2.51 15.47
C ILE A 108 3.14 -2.91 16.36
N SER A 109 3.01 -3.99 17.13
CA SER A 109 4.07 -4.50 18.00
C SER A 109 5.34 -4.81 17.21
N LEU A 110 5.20 -5.54 16.11
CA LEU A 110 6.31 -5.91 15.24
C LEU A 110 7.04 -4.70 14.63
N VAL A 111 6.33 -3.65 14.26
CA VAL A 111 6.92 -2.43 13.73
C VAL A 111 7.65 -1.66 14.85
N LEU A 112 7.03 -1.53 16.03
CA LEU A 112 7.63 -0.82 17.17
C LEU A 112 8.91 -1.50 17.68
N GLU A 113 8.99 -2.82 17.62
CA GLU A 113 10.20 -3.57 18.00
C GLU A 113 11.40 -3.33 17.05
N ARG A 114 11.16 -2.75 15.87
CA ARG A 114 12.16 -2.60 14.81
C ARG A 114 12.57 -1.15 14.52
N ILE A 115 11.97 -0.21 15.18
CA ILE A 115 12.33 1.21 15.14
C ILE A 115 12.95 1.66 16.47
#